data_77d71f7f6b7193813147fb93c028b596
#
_entry.id   77d71f7f6b7193813147fb93c028b596
#
_cell.length_a   1.000
_cell.length_b   1.000
_cell.length_c   1.000
_cell.angle_alpha   90.00
_cell.angle_beta   90.00
_cell.angle_gamma   90.00
#
_symmetry.space_group_name_H-M   'P 1'
#
loop_
_entity.id
_entity.type
_entity.pdbx_description
1 polymer ?
#
loop_
_entity_poly.entity_id
_entity_poly.type
_entity_poly.pdbx_seq_one_letter_code
_entity_poly.pdbx_strand_id
1 'polypeptide(L)'
;MQMPVSNMPTKASILIASSCTSLAERFSEILADEFLLEVLNQESSTCTVITESHPHLVMLDPALFNESLAATITEILETAPHTRVIVLQRTTGNPVDQMSLFKTGAHGFCADDIQPDLLVKAAHAVCQGEIWVPRQLITQLIGELARESSAGTHKLSQAVAESVECLTPRELQVAKMVHLGGNNKVIARELEISERTVKAHLSAIFRKLDIENRLHLALFFNRVN
;
A
#
# COMPACT_ATOMS: atom_id res chain seq x y z
N MET A 1 37.38 18.50 -17.02
CA MET A 1 36.07 19.14 -17.05
C MET A 1 35.04 18.00 -17.22
N GLN A 2 34.64 17.37 -16.10
CA GLN A 2 33.68 16.28 -16.09
C GLN A 2 32.28 16.90 -16.04
N MET A 3 31.48 16.59 -17.06
CA MET A 3 30.07 16.96 -17.06
C MET A 3 29.32 16.17 -15.98
N PRO A 4 28.36 16.75 -15.25
CA PRO A 4 27.56 16.02 -14.28
C PRO A 4 26.68 15.02 -15.04
N VAL A 5 26.75 13.77 -14.61
CA VAL A 5 25.84 12.70 -15.02
C VAL A 5 24.42 13.14 -14.68
N SER A 6 23.61 13.33 -15.71
CA SER A 6 22.19 13.67 -15.61
C SER A 6 21.50 12.63 -14.72
N ASN A 7 20.99 13.07 -13.58
CA ASN A 7 20.19 12.28 -12.66
C ASN A 7 18.79 12.13 -13.29
N MET A 8 18.64 11.24 -14.26
CA MET A 8 17.32 10.81 -14.70
C MET A 8 16.67 10.10 -13.52
N PRO A 9 15.43 10.44 -13.13
CA PRO A 9 14.74 9.69 -12.10
C PRO A 9 14.65 8.24 -12.58
N THR A 10 15.27 7.33 -11.83
CA THR A 10 15.16 5.89 -12.11
C THR A 10 13.69 5.51 -12.02
N LYS A 11 13.11 5.04 -13.14
CA LYS A 11 11.73 4.56 -13.15
C LYS A 11 11.60 3.45 -12.08
N ALA A 12 10.51 3.48 -11.32
CA ALA A 12 10.21 2.41 -10.39
C ALA A 12 9.97 1.09 -11.16
N SER A 13 10.38 -0.03 -10.58
CA SER A 13 10.22 -1.36 -11.17
C SER A 13 8.95 -2.04 -10.66
N ILE A 14 8.19 -2.65 -11.57
CA ILE A 14 6.97 -3.40 -11.27
C ILE A 14 7.10 -4.81 -11.83
N LEU A 15 6.80 -5.81 -11.00
CA LEU A 15 6.65 -7.19 -11.40
C LEU A 15 5.17 -7.54 -11.51
N ILE A 16 4.74 -8.08 -12.64
CA ILE A 16 3.36 -8.56 -12.86
C ILE A 16 3.39 -10.09 -12.90
N ALA A 17 2.80 -10.72 -11.88
CA ALA A 17 2.70 -12.17 -11.78
C ALA A 17 1.26 -12.61 -12.12
N SER A 18 1.06 -13.16 -13.32
CA SER A 18 -0.26 -13.58 -13.81
C SER A 18 -0.17 -14.78 -14.72
N SER A 19 -1.10 -15.72 -14.56
CA SER A 19 -1.30 -16.84 -15.50
C SER A 19 -2.03 -16.44 -16.79
N CYS A 20 -2.62 -15.24 -16.81
CA CYS A 20 -3.38 -14.72 -17.95
C CYS A 20 -2.49 -13.77 -18.80
N THR A 21 -2.00 -14.27 -19.92
CA THR A 21 -1.14 -13.51 -20.82
C THR A 21 -1.78 -12.19 -21.29
N SER A 22 -3.06 -12.20 -21.68
CA SER A 22 -3.74 -10.98 -22.14
C SER A 22 -3.89 -9.91 -21.05
N LEU A 23 -4.03 -10.30 -19.79
CA LEU A 23 -4.05 -9.38 -18.66
C LEU A 23 -2.67 -8.77 -18.43
N ALA A 24 -1.63 -9.61 -18.42
CA ALA A 24 -0.26 -9.17 -18.24
C ALA A 24 0.19 -8.23 -19.37
N GLU A 25 -0.11 -8.56 -20.62
CA GLU A 25 0.18 -7.71 -21.80
C GLU A 25 -0.53 -6.36 -21.69
N ARG A 26 -1.85 -6.34 -21.41
CA ARG A 26 -2.61 -5.11 -21.23
C ARG A 26 -2.04 -4.21 -20.15
N PHE A 27 -1.71 -4.77 -19.00
CA PHE A 27 -1.14 -4.00 -17.87
C PHE A 27 0.26 -3.50 -18.21
N SER A 28 1.05 -4.32 -18.90
CA SER A 28 2.37 -3.92 -19.37
C SER A 28 2.31 -2.76 -20.36
N GLU A 29 1.42 -2.80 -21.34
CA GLU A 29 1.23 -1.71 -22.29
C GLU A 29 0.86 -0.38 -21.58
N ILE A 30 -0.03 -0.44 -20.59
CA ILE A 30 -0.48 0.76 -19.85
C ILE A 30 0.65 1.36 -19.00
N LEU A 31 1.50 0.52 -18.42
CA LEU A 31 2.50 0.94 -17.42
C LEU A 31 3.89 1.20 -18.01
N ALA A 32 4.17 0.77 -19.23
CA ALA A 32 5.52 0.79 -19.85
C ALA A 32 6.13 2.19 -19.97
N ASP A 33 5.31 3.24 -20.15
CA ASP A 33 5.80 4.60 -20.29
C ASP A 33 6.37 5.17 -18.98
N GLU A 34 5.90 4.68 -17.82
CA GLU A 34 6.26 5.26 -16.53
C GLU A 34 7.08 4.33 -15.62
N PHE A 35 7.06 3.00 -15.89
CA PHE A 35 7.68 1.98 -15.04
C PHE A 35 8.60 1.05 -15.82
N LEU A 36 9.54 0.41 -15.12
CA LEU A 36 10.28 -0.76 -15.61
C LEU A 36 9.48 -2.00 -15.28
N LEU A 37 9.19 -2.84 -16.29
CA LEU A 37 8.27 -3.95 -16.14
C LEU A 37 8.95 -5.30 -16.31
N GLU A 38 8.56 -6.24 -15.46
CA GLU A 38 8.86 -7.65 -15.58
C GLU A 38 7.57 -8.45 -15.45
N VAL A 39 7.42 -9.52 -16.24
CA VAL A 39 6.21 -10.37 -16.24
C VAL A 39 6.59 -11.79 -15.93
N LEU A 40 5.89 -12.40 -14.98
CA LEU A 40 5.99 -13.81 -14.62
C LEU A 40 4.66 -14.52 -14.81
N ASN A 41 4.74 -15.76 -15.30
CA ASN A 41 3.57 -16.63 -15.51
C ASN A 41 3.63 -17.94 -14.72
N GLN A 42 4.56 -18.05 -13.78
CA GLN A 42 4.76 -19.25 -12.95
C GLN A 42 4.84 -18.86 -11.46
N GLU A 43 4.03 -19.53 -10.63
CA GLU A 43 4.02 -19.33 -9.19
C GLU A 43 5.39 -19.65 -8.56
N SER A 44 5.98 -20.77 -8.92
CA SER A 44 7.21 -21.31 -8.31
C SER A 44 8.45 -20.42 -8.42
N SER A 45 8.45 -19.47 -9.35
CA SER A 45 9.56 -18.54 -9.56
C SER A 45 9.32 -17.16 -8.96
N THR A 46 8.10 -16.86 -8.49
CA THR A 46 7.71 -15.50 -8.09
C THR A 46 8.53 -14.99 -6.91
N CYS A 47 8.61 -15.72 -5.80
CA CYS A 47 9.38 -15.29 -4.63
C CYS A 47 10.89 -15.20 -4.92
N THR A 48 11.43 -16.12 -5.71
CA THR A 48 12.86 -16.09 -6.12
C THR A 48 13.17 -14.83 -6.91
N VAL A 49 12.37 -14.52 -7.94
CA VAL A 49 12.59 -13.33 -8.78
C VAL A 49 12.42 -12.04 -7.96
N ILE A 50 11.43 -11.97 -7.06
CA ILE A 50 11.24 -10.81 -6.18
C ILE A 50 12.46 -10.59 -5.28
N THR A 51 13.03 -11.67 -4.74
CA THR A 51 14.22 -11.61 -3.88
C THR A 51 15.47 -11.18 -4.65
N GLU A 52 15.57 -11.51 -5.93
CA GLU A 52 16.71 -11.14 -6.77
C GLU A 52 16.58 -9.73 -7.38
N SER A 53 15.40 -9.38 -7.88
CA SER A 53 15.17 -8.12 -8.60
C SER A 53 14.74 -6.95 -7.71
N HIS A 54 14.27 -7.22 -6.49
CA HIS A 54 13.78 -6.22 -5.52
C HIS A 54 12.84 -5.18 -6.16
N PRO A 55 11.72 -5.60 -6.77
CA PRO A 55 10.82 -4.66 -7.42
C PRO A 55 10.17 -3.72 -6.40
N HIS A 56 9.89 -2.48 -6.80
CA HIS A 56 9.17 -1.52 -5.96
C HIS A 56 7.72 -1.94 -5.72
N LEU A 57 7.12 -2.60 -6.71
CA LEU A 57 5.73 -3.05 -6.68
C LEU A 57 5.60 -4.42 -7.34
N VAL A 58 4.81 -5.30 -6.73
CA VAL A 58 4.38 -6.56 -7.32
C VAL A 58 2.87 -6.55 -7.51
N MET A 59 2.40 -6.92 -8.69
CA MET A 59 0.99 -7.11 -9.00
C MET A 59 0.71 -8.61 -9.11
N LEU A 60 -0.10 -9.16 -8.19
CA LEU A 60 -0.37 -10.59 -8.07
C LEU A 60 -1.77 -10.92 -8.60
N ASP A 61 -1.85 -11.76 -9.63
CA ASP A 61 -3.09 -12.35 -10.10
C ASP A 61 -3.42 -13.60 -9.24
N PRO A 62 -4.52 -13.59 -8.47
CA PRO A 62 -4.89 -14.72 -7.61
C PRO A 62 -4.99 -16.07 -8.37
N ALA A 63 -5.34 -16.03 -9.65
CA ALA A 63 -5.43 -17.23 -10.47
C ALA A 63 -4.10 -17.97 -10.66
N LEU A 64 -2.96 -17.29 -10.45
CA LEU A 64 -1.63 -17.89 -10.51
C LEU A 64 -1.30 -18.67 -9.23
N PHE A 65 -1.82 -18.24 -8.07
CA PHE A 65 -1.40 -18.70 -6.74
C PHE A 65 -2.39 -19.66 -6.05
N ASN A 66 -3.52 -19.94 -6.67
CA ASN A 66 -4.56 -20.81 -6.11
C ASN A 66 -4.89 -20.45 -4.65
N GLU A 67 -4.67 -21.40 -3.71
CA GLU A 67 -4.93 -21.20 -2.26
C GLU A 67 -3.73 -20.60 -1.50
N SER A 68 -2.59 -20.41 -2.16
CA SER A 68 -1.32 -19.99 -1.53
C SER A 68 -1.10 -18.47 -1.51
N LEU A 69 -1.98 -17.66 -2.10
CA LEU A 69 -1.77 -16.22 -2.27
C LEU A 69 -1.43 -15.48 -0.96
N ALA A 70 -2.13 -15.77 0.14
CA ALA A 70 -1.85 -15.15 1.44
C ALA A 70 -0.46 -15.53 1.97
N ALA A 71 -0.06 -16.79 1.83
CA ALA A 71 1.28 -17.25 2.21
C ALA A 71 2.36 -16.59 1.34
N THR A 72 2.12 -16.47 0.04
CA THR A 72 3.02 -15.78 -0.89
C THR A 72 3.18 -14.29 -0.52
N ILE A 73 2.10 -13.58 -0.16
CA ILE A 73 2.19 -12.19 0.30
C ILE A 73 3.04 -12.10 1.56
N THR A 74 2.84 -12.97 2.54
CA THR A 74 3.64 -13.00 3.77
C THR A 74 5.12 -13.22 3.45
N GLU A 75 5.45 -14.21 2.62
CA GLU A 75 6.83 -14.51 2.21
C GLU A 75 7.50 -13.34 1.49
N ILE A 76 6.76 -12.66 0.59
CA ILE A 76 7.26 -11.44 -0.09
C ILE A 76 7.60 -10.35 0.92
N LEU A 77 6.74 -10.08 1.88
CA LEU A 77 6.95 -9.01 2.85
C LEU A 77 8.07 -9.34 3.85
N GLU A 78 8.30 -10.61 4.15
CA GLU A 78 9.42 -11.06 5.00
C GLU A 78 10.76 -10.98 4.26
N THR A 79 10.81 -11.38 2.98
CA THR A 79 12.05 -11.45 2.19
C THR A 79 12.39 -10.13 1.49
N ALA A 80 11.38 -9.34 1.12
CA ALA A 80 11.53 -8.06 0.44
C ALA A 80 10.65 -6.96 1.06
N PRO A 81 10.94 -6.47 2.29
CA PRO A 81 10.06 -5.60 3.07
C PRO A 81 9.81 -4.22 2.43
N HIS A 82 10.60 -3.83 1.45
CA HIS A 82 10.40 -2.59 0.68
C HIS A 82 9.49 -2.75 -0.53
N THR A 83 9.22 -3.99 -0.94
CA THR A 83 8.33 -4.30 -2.06
C THR A 83 6.88 -4.11 -1.63
N ARG A 84 6.10 -3.42 -2.45
CA ARG A 84 4.67 -3.22 -2.25
C ARG A 84 3.88 -4.27 -3.03
N VAL A 85 2.67 -4.60 -2.57
CA VAL A 85 1.84 -5.64 -3.17
C VAL A 85 0.47 -5.10 -3.54
N ILE A 86 0.11 -5.20 -4.82
CA ILE A 86 -1.25 -5.03 -5.33
C ILE A 86 -1.79 -6.41 -5.72
N VAL A 87 -2.98 -6.76 -5.26
CA VAL A 87 -3.70 -7.96 -5.70
C VAL A 87 -4.65 -7.58 -6.83
N LEU A 88 -4.57 -8.34 -7.93
CA LEU A 88 -5.45 -8.16 -9.08
C LEU A 88 -6.77 -8.89 -8.82
N GLN A 89 -7.88 -8.20 -9.03
CA GLN A 89 -9.21 -8.71 -8.78
C GLN A 89 -9.88 -9.04 -10.11
N ARG A 90 -10.18 -10.32 -10.34
CA ARG A 90 -10.86 -10.74 -11.55
C ARG A 90 -12.36 -10.41 -11.46
N THR A 91 -12.90 -9.80 -12.51
CA THR A 91 -14.35 -9.56 -12.64
C THR A 91 -15.12 -10.85 -12.88
N THR A 92 -14.45 -11.88 -13.42
CA THR A 92 -14.98 -13.22 -13.64
C THR A 92 -14.20 -14.22 -12.79
N GLY A 93 -14.87 -14.92 -11.87
CA GLY A 93 -14.26 -15.92 -10.99
C GLY A 93 -14.68 -15.77 -9.53
N ASN A 94 -14.03 -16.50 -8.65
CA ASN A 94 -14.28 -16.38 -7.22
C ASN A 94 -13.71 -15.06 -6.70
N PRO A 95 -14.51 -14.25 -5.98
CA PRO A 95 -14.00 -13.03 -5.38
C PRO A 95 -12.95 -13.39 -4.31
N VAL A 96 -11.83 -12.68 -4.31
CA VAL A 96 -10.83 -12.81 -3.25
C VAL A 96 -11.33 -12.17 -1.96
N ASP A 97 -10.99 -12.75 -0.83
CA ASP A 97 -11.22 -12.12 0.47
C ASP A 97 -10.23 -10.96 0.67
N GLN A 98 -10.64 -9.78 0.19
CA GLN A 98 -9.83 -8.56 0.28
C GLN A 98 -9.46 -8.20 1.71
N MET A 99 -10.37 -8.47 2.67
CA MET A 99 -10.14 -8.16 4.08
C MET A 99 -9.01 -9.02 4.64
N SER A 100 -9.03 -10.32 4.39
CA SER A 100 -7.99 -11.25 4.80
C SER A 100 -6.64 -10.89 4.17
N LEU A 101 -6.61 -10.67 2.84
CA LEU A 101 -5.38 -10.33 2.13
C LEU A 101 -4.82 -8.96 2.54
N PHE A 102 -5.69 -8.00 2.87
CA PHE A 102 -5.26 -6.71 3.40
C PHE A 102 -4.61 -6.87 4.79
N LYS A 103 -5.20 -7.69 5.67
CA LYS A 103 -4.63 -8.02 6.99
C LYS A 103 -3.30 -8.79 6.87
N THR A 104 -3.09 -9.54 5.79
CA THR A 104 -1.82 -10.20 5.49
C THR A 104 -0.74 -9.22 5.01
N GLY A 105 -1.13 -8.00 4.59
CA GLY A 105 -0.20 -6.94 4.20
C GLY A 105 -0.30 -6.51 2.74
N ALA A 106 -1.33 -6.92 1.99
CA ALA A 106 -1.57 -6.35 0.67
C ALA A 106 -1.78 -4.83 0.76
N HIS A 107 -1.13 -4.07 -0.12
CA HIS A 107 -1.18 -2.60 -0.13
C HIS A 107 -2.28 -2.05 -1.04
N GLY A 108 -2.82 -2.88 -1.92
CA GLY A 108 -3.87 -2.44 -2.84
C GLY A 108 -4.57 -3.56 -3.58
N PHE A 109 -5.70 -3.18 -4.20
CA PHE A 109 -6.51 -4.07 -5.04
C PHE A 109 -6.89 -3.33 -6.32
N CYS A 110 -6.66 -3.94 -7.46
CA CYS A 110 -7.04 -3.42 -8.78
C CYS A 110 -7.91 -4.43 -9.52
N ALA A 111 -9.03 -3.98 -10.08
CA ALA A 111 -9.82 -4.82 -10.95
C ALA A 111 -9.07 -5.11 -12.27
N ASP A 112 -9.32 -6.29 -12.85
CA ASP A 112 -8.71 -6.67 -14.14
C ASP A 112 -9.18 -5.79 -15.30
N ASP A 113 -10.34 -5.12 -15.19
CA ASP A 113 -10.91 -4.17 -16.14
C ASP A 113 -10.66 -2.69 -15.78
N ILE A 114 -9.80 -2.41 -14.79
CA ILE A 114 -9.48 -1.04 -14.36
C ILE A 114 -9.10 -0.14 -15.55
N GLN A 115 -9.55 1.10 -15.51
CA GLN A 115 -9.20 2.09 -16.54
C GLN A 115 -7.69 2.40 -16.53
N PRO A 116 -7.06 2.63 -17.70
CA PRO A 116 -5.62 2.88 -17.81
C PRO A 116 -5.10 3.96 -16.87
N ASP A 117 -5.73 5.13 -16.86
CA ASP A 117 -5.32 6.25 -15.99
C ASP A 117 -5.40 5.93 -14.50
N LEU A 118 -6.36 5.08 -14.10
CA LEU A 118 -6.51 4.66 -12.71
C LEU A 118 -5.47 3.61 -12.32
N LEU A 119 -5.08 2.73 -13.26
CA LEU A 119 -4.02 1.75 -13.03
C LEU A 119 -2.67 2.44 -12.80
N VAL A 120 -2.33 3.43 -13.63
CA VAL A 120 -1.11 4.24 -13.46
C VAL A 120 -1.13 4.98 -12.12
N LYS A 121 -2.26 5.60 -11.76
CA LYS A 121 -2.42 6.27 -10.46
C LYS A 121 -2.28 5.31 -9.28
N ALA A 122 -2.87 4.12 -9.38
CA ALA A 122 -2.76 3.08 -8.35
C ALA A 122 -1.30 2.65 -8.15
N ALA A 123 -0.58 2.39 -9.25
CA ALA A 123 0.83 2.01 -9.21
C ALA A 123 1.69 3.09 -8.55
N HIS A 124 1.52 4.35 -8.93
CA HIS A 124 2.26 5.46 -8.31
C HIS A 124 1.93 5.64 -6.83
N ALA A 125 0.64 5.61 -6.46
CA ALA A 125 0.21 5.76 -5.08
C ALA A 125 0.83 4.68 -4.18
N VAL A 126 0.80 3.42 -4.63
CA VAL A 126 1.33 2.30 -3.87
C VAL A 126 2.86 2.32 -3.82
N CYS A 127 3.55 2.65 -4.91
CA CYS A 127 5.01 2.86 -4.89
C CYS A 127 5.44 3.99 -3.95
N GLN A 128 4.56 4.97 -3.67
CA GLN A 128 4.79 6.06 -2.73
C GLN A 128 4.40 5.71 -1.29
N GLY A 129 4.00 4.46 -1.01
CA GLY A 129 3.58 3.99 0.30
C GLY A 129 2.13 4.33 0.66
N GLU A 130 1.32 4.80 -0.29
CA GLU A 130 -0.12 4.94 -0.12
C GLU A 130 -0.82 3.60 -0.34
N ILE A 131 -2.05 3.46 0.14
CA ILE A 131 -2.87 2.28 -0.12
C ILE A 131 -3.88 2.56 -1.23
N TRP A 132 -4.17 1.53 -2.02
CA TRP A 132 -5.17 1.59 -3.08
C TRP A 132 -6.24 0.52 -2.87
N VAL A 133 -7.31 0.88 -2.16
CA VAL A 133 -8.35 -0.06 -1.75
C VAL A 133 -9.75 0.43 -2.14
N PRO A 134 -10.68 -0.49 -2.45
CA PRO A 134 -12.09 -0.15 -2.69
C PRO A 134 -12.73 0.49 -1.46
N ARG A 135 -13.64 1.46 -1.68
CA ARG A 135 -14.36 2.13 -0.58
C ARG A 135 -15.11 1.17 0.34
N GLN A 136 -15.63 0.07 -0.21
CA GLN A 136 -16.32 -0.95 0.56
C GLN A 136 -15.41 -1.59 1.60
N LEU A 137 -14.16 -1.88 1.24
CA LEU A 137 -13.18 -2.43 2.17
C LEU A 137 -12.87 -1.45 3.31
N ILE A 138 -12.75 -0.16 3.02
CA ILE A 138 -12.56 0.88 4.04
C ILE A 138 -13.73 0.88 5.03
N THR A 139 -14.97 0.81 4.53
CA THR A 139 -16.17 0.79 5.37
C THR A 139 -16.21 -0.47 6.26
N GLN A 140 -15.82 -1.62 5.73
CA GLN A 140 -15.74 -2.86 6.50
C GLN A 140 -14.67 -2.81 7.58
N LEU A 141 -13.48 -2.28 7.28
CA LEU A 141 -12.39 -2.08 8.22
C LEU A 141 -12.80 -1.18 9.39
N ILE A 142 -13.46 -0.05 9.09
CA ILE A 142 -14.00 0.85 10.12
C ILE A 142 -15.04 0.12 10.99
N GLY A 143 -15.90 -0.68 10.39
CA GLY A 143 -16.91 -1.47 11.11
C GLY A 143 -16.33 -2.55 12.02
N GLU A 144 -15.26 -3.24 11.59
CA GLU A 144 -14.56 -4.23 12.44
C GLU A 144 -13.90 -3.57 13.65
N LEU A 145 -13.21 -2.44 13.42
CA LEU A 145 -12.54 -1.70 14.49
C LEU A 145 -13.51 -1.13 15.51
N ALA A 146 -14.67 -0.64 15.07
CA ALA A 146 -15.71 -0.18 16.00
C ALA A 146 -16.23 -1.33 16.89
N ARG A 147 -16.27 -2.57 16.38
CA ARG A 147 -16.66 -3.76 17.17
C ARG A 147 -15.56 -4.19 18.14
N GLU A 148 -14.31 -4.20 17.71
CA GLU A 148 -13.15 -4.55 18.56
C GLU A 148 -12.94 -3.53 19.68
N SER A 149 -13.17 -2.25 19.41
CA SER A 149 -13.10 -1.17 20.40
C SER A 149 -14.16 -1.29 21.51
N SER A 150 -15.29 -1.96 21.22
CA SER A 150 -16.34 -2.21 22.21
C SER A 150 -16.02 -3.37 23.16
N ALA A 151 -15.05 -4.22 22.86
CA ALA A 151 -14.76 -5.44 23.61
C ALA A 151 -13.49 -5.37 24.50
N GLY A 152 -12.63 -4.34 24.40
CA GLY A 152 -11.30 -4.37 25.04
C GLY A 152 -10.77 -3.05 25.60
N THR A 153 -11.57 -2.23 26.27
CA THR A 153 -11.31 -0.80 26.52
C THR A 153 -10.32 -0.43 27.64
N HIS A 154 -9.61 -1.30 28.32
CA HIS A 154 -8.84 -0.83 29.51
C HIS A 154 -7.32 -1.02 29.52
N LYS A 155 -6.74 -1.84 28.64
CA LYS A 155 -5.27 -2.05 28.63
C LYS A 155 -4.54 -1.46 27.42
N LEU A 156 -5.24 -1.23 26.31
CA LEU A 156 -4.63 -0.68 25.08
C LEU A 156 -4.49 0.85 25.11
N SER A 157 -5.36 1.55 25.82
CA SER A 157 -5.35 3.03 25.84
C SER A 157 -4.07 3.63 26.45
N GLN A 158 -3.43 2.93 27.38
CA GLN A 158 -2.24 3.43 28.06
C GLN A 158 -0.97 3.30 27.19
N ALA A 159 -0.79 2.16 26.49
CA ALA A 159 0.35 1.96 25.57
C ALA A 159 0.25 2.87 24.33
N VAL A 160 -0.95 3.17 23.88
CA VAL A 160 -1.20 4.07 22.73
C VAL A 160 -0.98 5.54 23.15
N ALA A 161 -1.37 5.94 24.34
CA ALA A 161 -1.13 7.28 24.87
C ALA A 161 0.38 7.57 24.98
N GLU A 162 1.17 6.63 25.49
CA GLU A 162 2.63 6.72 25.57
C GLU A 162 3.28 6.82 24.17
N SER A 163 2.75 6.11 23.19
CA SER A 163 3.25 6.17 21.80
C SER A 163 2.95 7.50 21.12
N VAL A 164 1.85 8.18 21.46
CA VAL A 164 1.50 9.51 20.91
C VAL A 164 2.42 10.59 21.47
N GLU A 165 2.97 10.42 22.69
CA GLU A 165 3.90 11.37 23.29
C GLU A 165 5.23 11.51 22.54
N CYS A 166 5.61 10.52 21.69
CA CYS A 166 6.79 10.66 20.83
C CYS A 166 6.57 11.53 19.58
N LEU A 167 5.33 11.92 19.28
CA LEU A 167 5.04 12.81 18.15
C LEU A 167 5.23 14.28 18.54
N THR A 168 5.85 15.03 17.66
CA THR A 168 5.87 16.50 17.79
C THR A 168 4.45 17.06 17.63
N PRO A 169 4.18 18.28 18.14
CA PRO A 169 2.85 18.91 17.97
C PRO A 169 2.38 18.96 16.52
N ARG A 170 3.34 19.15 15.57
CA ARG A 170 3.05 19.23 14.14
C ARG A 170 2.73 17.85 13.54
N GLU A 171 3.48 16.83 13.90
CA GLU A 171 3.20 15.44 13.52
C GLU A 171 1.84 14.98 14.06
N LEU A 172 1.50 15.35 15.29
CA LEU A 172 0.20 15.05 15.88
C LEU A 172 -0.96 15.72 15.12
N GLN A 173 -0.79 16.97 14.68
CA GLN A 173 -1.77 17.66 13.85
C GLN A 173 -1.98 16.93 12.51
N VAL A 174 -0.89 16.55 11.83
CA VAL A 174 -0.95 15.78 10.58
C VAL A 174 -1.63 14.43 10.81
N ALA A 175 -1.28 13.70 11.87
CA ALA A 175 -1.86 12.41 12.20
C ALA A 175 -3.37 12.48 12.47
N LYS A 176 -3.81 13.49 13.22
CA LYS A 176 -5.25 13.75 13.47
C LYS A 176 -6.03 14.02 12.18
N MET A 177 -5.45 14.77 11.25
CA MET A 177 -6.09 15.04 9.96
C MET A 177 -6.15 13.80 9.06
N VAL A 178 -5.16 12.91 9.15
CA VAL A 178 -5.22 11.59 8.49
C VAL A 178 -6.36 10.76 9.06
N HIS A 179 -6.50 10.72 10.37
CA HIS A 179 -7.61 10.02 11.04
C HIS A 179 -8.98 10.53 10.58
N LEU A 180 -9.14 11.85 10.37
CA LEU A 180 -10.35 12.46 9.82
C LEU A 180 -10.54 12.24 8.31
N GLY A 181 -9.68 11.44 7.66
CA GLY A 181 -9.77 11.11 6.23
C GLY A 181 -9.20 12.15 5.28
N GLY A 182 -8.48 13.18 5.79
CA GLY A 182 -7.86 14.23 4.96
C GLY A 182 -6.78 13.65 4.05
N ASN A 183 -6.79 13.91 2.75
CA ASN A 183 -5.67 13.59 1.85
C ASN A 183 -4.55 14.63 1.98
N ASN A 184 -3.36 14.36 1.39
CA ASN A 184 -2.19 15.23 1.54
C ASN A 184 -2.45 16.68 1.09
N LYS A 185 -3.27 16.87 0.06
CA LYS A 185 -3.64 18.19 -0.47
C LYS A 185 -4.55 18.97 0.52
N VAL A 186 -5.50 18.28 1.13
CA VAL A 186 -6.37 18.87 2.18
C VAL A 186 -5.54 19.22 3.40
N ILE A 187 -4.70 18.29 3.89
CA ILE A 187 -3.83 18.51 5.05
C ILE A 187 -2.87 19.67 4.80
N ALA A 188 -2.27 19.73 3.62
CA ALA A 188 -1.36 20.81 3.23
C ALA A 188 -2.04 22.19 3.31
N ARG A 189 -3.27 22.27 2.78
CA ARG A 189 -4.08 23.50 2.80
C ARG A 189 -4.48 23.92 4.21
N GLU A 190 -5.01 23.00 5.00
CA GLU A 190 -5.50 23.28 6.35
C GLU A 190 -4.38 23.63 7.33
N LEU A 191 -3.18 23.06 7.11
CA LEU A 191 -2.00 23.32 7.94
C LEU A 191 -1.06 24.41 7.37
N GLU A 192 -1.41 24.99 6.22
CA GLU A 192 -0.62 26.02 5.51
C GLU A 192 0.83 25.56 5.23
N ILE A 193 1.02 24.33 4.78
CA ILE A 193 2.31 23.75 4.40
C ILE A 193 2.24 23.11 3.01
N SER A 194 3.40 22.76 2.44
CA SER A 194 3.41 22.03 1.16
C SER A 194 2.99 20.56 1.31
N GLU A 195 2.45 19.96 0.26
CA GLU A 195 2.19 18.51 0.22
C GLU A 195 3.47 17.69 0.44
N ARG A 196 4.63 18.20 -0.02
CA ARG A 196 5.95 17.61 0.25
C ARG A 196 6.26 17.58 1.75
N THR A 197 5.92 18.65 2.46
CA THR A 197 6.08 18.74 3.92
C THR A 197 5.16 17.77 4.64
N VAL A 198 3.89 17.61 4.17
CA VAL A 198 2.97 16.60 4.70
C VAL A 198 3.54 15.20 4.54
N LYS A 199 4.07 14.85 3.36
CA LYS A 199 4.72 13.55 3.12
C LYS A 199 5.90 13.32 4.05
N ALA A 200 6.73 14.34 4.29
CA ALA A 200 7.86 14.25 5.23
C ALA A 200 7.40 13.97 6.67
N HIS A 201 6.35 14.66 7.13
CA HIS A 201 5.75 14.40 8.44
C HIS A 201 5.17 12.99 8.53
N LEU A 202 4.45 12.51 7.51
CA LEU A 202 3.91 11.15 7.48
C LEU A 202 5.02 10.10 7.58
N SER A 203 6.12 10.24 6.83
CA SER A 203 7.27 9.33 6.93
C SER A 203 7.90 9.33 8.32
N ALA A 204 7.99 10.49 8.98
CA ALA A 204 8.48 10.59 10.35
C ALA A 204 7.53 9.93 11.37
N ILE A 205 6.21 10.14 11.21
CA ILE A 205 5.17 9.53 12.04
C ILE A 205 5.21 8.01 11.91
N PHE A 206 5.24 7.46 10.70
CA PHE A 206 5.28 6.03 10.44
C PHE A 206 6.46 5.37 11.13
N ARG A 207 7.65 5.97 11.02
CA ARG A 207 8.86 5.48 11.69
C ARG A 207 8.78 5.56 13.22
N LYS A 208 8.18 6.63 13.79
CA LYS A 208 8.11 6.84 15.25
C LYS A 208 7.08 5.93 15.91
N LEU A 209 5.98 5.64 15.23
CA LEU A 209 4.90 4.80 15.73
C LEU A 209 5.04 3.33 15.31
N ASP A 210 6.10 3.00 14.54
CA ASP A 210 6.32 1.66 13.97
C ASP A 210 5.09 1.15 13.20
N ILE A 211 4.57 2.01 12.33
CA ILE A 211 3.40 1.70 11.48
C ILE A 211 3.76 1.85 10.00
N GLU A 212 3.25 0.94 9.20
CA GLU A 212 3.71 0.76 7.82
C GLU A 212 3.05 1.70 6.81
N ASN A 213 1.82 2.16 7.10
CA ASN A 213 1.06 2.91 6.12
C ASN A 213 0.02 3.87 6.74
N ARG A 214 -0.56 4.71 5.88
CA ARG A 214 -1.54 5.72 6.25
C ARG A 214 -2.82 5.16 6.89
N LEU A 215 -3.26 3.97 6.46
CA LEU A 215 -4.44 3.35 7.02
C LEU A 215 -4.15 2.90 8.46
N HIS A 216 -3.01 2.27 8.70
CA HIS A 216 -2.58 1.91 10.05
C HIS A 216 -2.50 3.14 10.95
N LEU A 217 -2.07 4.30 10.42
CA LEU A 217 -2.10 5.56 11.17
C LEU A 217 -3.53 6.02 11.50
N ALA A 218 -4.44 5.97 10.53
CA ALA A 218 -5.84 6.35 10.76
C ALA A 218 -6.50 5.45 11.79
N LEU A 219 -6.18 4.14 11.78
CA LEU A 219 -6.67 3.14 12.71
C LEU A 219 -6.07 3.29 14.11
N PHE A 220 -4.77 3.61 14.19
CA PHE A 220 -4.08 3.86 15.45
C PHE A 220 -4.78 4.96 16.26
N PHE A 221 -5.15 6.06 15.60
CA PHE A 221 -5.84 7.17 16.25
C PHE A 221 -7.33 6.90 16.58
N ASN A 222 -7.96 5.89 15.96
CA ASN A 222 -9.30 5.43 16.37
C ASN A 222 -9.29 4.73 17.75
N ARG A 223 -8.12 4.27 18.21
CA ARG A 223 -7.93 3.62 19.51
C ARG A 223 -7.63 4.62 20.63
N VAL A 224 -7.38 5.89 20.31
CA VAL A 224 -6.98 6.95 21.26
C VAL A 224 -8.17 7.83 21.67
N ASN A 225 -9.22 7.87 20.87
CA ASN A 225 -10.47 8.60 21.14
C ASN A 225 -11.57 7.63 21.59
#